data_b8209cec2cf4b88a301f86e5e666d365
#
_entry.id   b8209cec2cf4b88a301f86e5e666d365
#
_cell.length_a   1.000
_cell.length_b   1.000
_cell.length_c   1.000
_cell.angle_alpha   90.00
_cell.angle_beta   90.00
_cell.angle_gamma   90.00
#
_symmetry.space_group_name_H-M   'P 1'
#
loop_
_entity.id
_entity.type
_entity.pdbx_description
1 polymer ?
#
loop_
_entity_poly.entity_id
_entity_poly.type
_entity_poly.pdbx_seq_one_letter_code
_entity_poly.pdbx_strand_id
1 'polypeptide(L)'
;MKDIKRLTRFIADYASMLLGSGVHCSRVIRNTRRIASGYGLNLNMSVFATNIILTLSDKEENEMYTEVVRIPEVPVSFHHNSELSALSWKVYDNPGMKLEDLEREYKEIISRPRLRSWVVALVVALANACFCYLLGGNFLSMPIVFGASWLGYNLLRFLKKRGMDHFIAVLAVSFVSSALASLAVFVPGATAEVAVAASVLFMIPGVPMITGVIDPRNQTFPGLTAS
;
A
#
# COMPACT_ATOMS: atom_id res chain seq x y z
N MET A 1 -23.85 -3.07 26.97
CA MET A 1 -24.14 -2.27 25.77
C MET A 1 -22.87 -2.17 24.95
N LYS A 2 -22.81 -2.86 23.83
CA LYS A 2 -21.69 -2.72 22.87
C LYS A 2 -21.79 -1.30 22.31
N ASP A 3 -20.73 -0.51 22.43
CA ASP A 3 -20.71 0.82 21.78
C ASP A 3 -20.52 0.62 20.26
N ILE A 4 -21.62 0.22 19.59
CA ILE A 4 -21.65 -0.09 18.15
C ILE A 4 -21.11 1.09 17.32
N LYS A 5 -21.38 2.31 17.76
CA LYS A 5 -20.90 3.53 17.12
C LYS A 5 -19.37 3.62 17.15
N ARG A 6 -18.77 3.38 18.32
CA ARG A 6 -17.31 3.44 18.50
C ARG A 6 -16.62 2.33 17.73
N LEU A 7 -17.19 1.12 17.76
CA LEU A 7 -16.67 -0.02 16.98
C LEU A 7 -16.77 0.21 15.48
N THR A 8 -17.90 0.78 14.99
CA THR A 8 -18.06 1.11 13.56
C THR A 8 -16.98 2.09 13.10
N ARG A 9 -16.74 3.15 13.88
CA ARG A 9 -15.69 4.13 13.59
C ARG A 9 -14.30 3.48 13.58
N PHE A 10 -14.01 2.63 14.56
CA PHE A 10 -12.75 1.90 14.61
C PHE A 10 -12.55 1.01 13.36
N ILE A 11 -13.56 0.22 12.98
CA ILE A 11 -13.46 -0.67 11.80
C ILE A 11 -13.33 0.16 10.51
N ALA A 12 -13.99 1.31 10.42
CA ALA A 12 -13.88 2.22 9.29
C ALA A 12 -12.46 2.81 9.16
N ASP A 13 -11.87 3.25 10.28
CA ASP A 13 -10.48 3.73 10.32
C ASP A 13 -9.48 2.61 9.96
N TYR A 14 -9.68 1.42 10.51
CA TYR A 14 -8.87 0.23 10.19
C TYR A 14 -8.94 -0.12 8.70
N ALA A 15 -10.14 -0.13 8.11
CA ALA A 15 -10.35 -0.42 6.69
C ALA A 15 -9.70 0.64 5.80
N SER A 16 -9.89 1.92 6.15
CA SER A 16 -9.33 3.04 5.39
C SER A 16 -7.80 3.02 5.38
N MET A 17 -7.17 2.69 6.50
CA MET A 17 -5.72 2.55 6.62
C MET A 17 -5.18 1.41 5.75
N LEU A 18 -5.84 0.25 5.75
CA LEU A 18 -5.45 -0.88 4.91
C LEU A 18 -5.56 -0.55 3.42
N LEU A 19 -6.68 0.07 2.99
CA LEU A 19 -6.85 0.48 1.59
C LEU A 19 -5.83 1.54 1.19
N GLY A 20 -5.64 2.54 2.03
CA GLY A 20 -4.64 3.60 1.79
C GLY A 20 -3.22 3.04 1.66
N SER A 21 -2.89 1.96 2.38
CA SER A 21 -1.60 1.27 2.28
C SER A 21 -1.50 0.26 1.12
N GLY A 22 -2.46 0.24 0.19
CA GLY A 22 -2.42 -0.55 -1.04
C GLY A 22 -2.84 -2.01 -0.88
N VAL A 23 -3.62 -2.34 0.16
CA VAL A 23 -4.19 -3.68 0.32
C VAL A 23 -5.41 -3.84 -0.60
N HIS A 24 -5.53 -5.01 -1.22
CA HIS A 24 -6.69 -5.36 -2.06
C HIS A 24 -8.03 -5.25 -1.32
N CYS A 25 -9.05 -4.69 -1.97
CA CYS A 25 -10.40 -4.52 -1.43
C CYS A 25 -10.96 -5.81 -0.83
N SER A 26 -10.83 -6.95 -1.53
CA SER A 26 -11.32 -8.24 -1.05
C SER A 26 -10.66 -8.69 0.26
N ARG A 27 -9.37 -8.38 0.45
CA ARG A 27 -8.65 -8.68 1.70
C ARG A 27 -9.10 -7.75 2.83
N VAL A 28 -9.32 -6.48 2.53
CA VAL A 28 -9.84 -5.51 3.51
C VAL A 28 -11.21 -5.94 3.98
N ILE A 29 -12.13 -6.28 3.06
CA ILE A 29 -13.49 -6.77 3.39
C ILE A 29 -13.43 -8.02 4.27
N ARG A 30 -12.54 -8.96 3.99
CA ARG A 30 -12.37 -10.16 4.84
C ARG A 30 -11.87 -9.83 6.23
N ASN A 31 -10.89 -8.96 6.35
CA ASN A 31 -10.31 -8.60 7.64
C ASN A 31 -11.31 -7.82 8.51
N THR A 32 -12.02 -6.85 7.93
CA THR A 32 -13.06 -6.08 8.63
C THR A 32 -14.23 -6.96 9.05
N ARG A 33 -14.64 -7.90 8.18
CA ARG A 33 -15.70 -8.86 8.51
C ARG A 33 -15.32 -9.79 9.66
N ARG A 34 -14.04 -10.23 9.75
CA ARG A 34 -13.53 -11.00 10.89
C ARG A 34 -13.64 -10.22 12.20
N ILE A 35 -13.22 -8.94 12.19
CA ILE A 35 -13.33 -8.09 13.38
C ILE A 35 -14.80 -7.98 13.79
N ALA A 36 -15.70 -7.64 12.86
CA ALA A 36 -17.13 -7.52 13.16
C ALA A 36 -17.70 -8.84 13.73
N SER A 37 -17.35 -9.99 13.12
CA SER A 37 -17.79 -11.31 13.59
C SER A 37 -17.28 -11.66 14.98
N GLY A 38 -16.06 -11.24 15.35
CA GLY A 38 -15.52 -11.41 16.71
C GLY A 38 -16.35 -10.70 17.78
N TYR A 39 -17.10 -9.66 17.40
CA TYR A 39 -18.05 -8.95 18.28
C TYR A 39 -19.50 -9.40 18.08
N GLY A 40 -19.75 -10.39 17.21
CA GLY A 40 -21.11 -10.90 16.91
C GLY A 40 -21.94 -9.96 16.06
N LEU A 41 -21.32 -9.08 15.27
CA LEU A 41 -21.99 -8.10 14.41
C LEU A 41 -21.87 -8.45 12.94
N ASN A 42 -22.86 -8.01 12.15
CA ASN A 42 -22.82 -8.11 10.70
C ASN A 42 -22.25 -6.84 10.09
N LEU A 43 -21.39 -7.01 9.05
CA LEU A 43 -20.74 -5.91 8.36
C LEU A 43 -21.14 -5.88 6.90
N ASN A 44 -21.64 -4.73 6.46
CA ASN A 44 -21.79 -4.35 5.06
C ASN A 44 -20.80 -3.24 4.74
N MET A 45 -20.02 -3.39 3.66
CA MET A 45 -19.02 -2.40 3.26
C MET A 45 -19.02 -2.23 1.75
N SER A 46 -19.08 -0.96 1.33
CA SER A 46 -18.89 -0.53 -0.05
C SER A 46 -17.62 0.33 -0.16
N VAL A 47 -16.76 -0.01 -1.10
CA VAL A 47 -15.49 0.67 -1.34
C VAL A 47 -15.61 1.48 -2.63
N PHE A 48 -15.30 2.77 -2.54
CA PHE A 48 -15.21 3.71 -3.66
C PHE A 48 -13.76 4.14 -3.85
N ALA A 49 -13.48 4.85 -4.92
CA ALA A 49 -12.10 5.29 -5.21
C ALA A 49 -11.46 6.15 -4.11
N THR A 50 -12.25 6.96 -3.41
CA THR A 50 -11.77 7.91 -2.39
C THR A 50 -12.35 7.67 -1.00
N ASN A 51 -13.43 6.91 -0.87
CA ASN A 51 -14.18 6.74 0.37
C ASN A 51 -14.60 5.30 0.58
N ILE A 52 -14.89 4.97 1.84
CA ILE A 52 -15.54 3.73 2.26
C ILE A 52 -16.85 4.10 2.92
N ILE A 53 -17.92 3.37 2.61
CA ILE A 53 -19.16 3.36 3.38
C ILE A 53 -19.21 2.02 4.09
N LEU A 54 -19.33 2.05 5.42
CA LEU A 54 -19.33 0.88 6.26
C LEU A 54 -20.53 0.94 7.20
N THR A 55 -21.31 -0.14 7.24
CA THR A 55 -22.45 -0.29 8.12
C THR A 55 -22.26 -1.53 8.99
N LEU A 56 -22.29 -1.36 10.31
CA LEU A 56 -22.44 -2.46 11.26
C LEU A 56 -23.90 -2.58 11.69
N SER A 57 -24.36 -3.81 11.80
CA SER A 57 -25.71 -4.11 12.30
C SER A 57 -25.67 -5.21 13.35
N ASP A 58 -26.36 -4.97 14.45
CA ASP A 58 -26.69 -5.98 15.46
C ASP A 58 -28.09 -6.51 15.19
N LYS A 59 -28.23 -7.81 15.02
CA LYS A 59 -29.54 -8.45 14.75
C LYS A 59 -30.35 -8.62 16.04
N GLU A 60 -29.68 -8.71 17.18
CA GLU A 60 -30.33 -8.95 18.48
C GLU A 60 -30.91 -7.65 19.05
N GLU A 61 -30.16 -6.56 18.98
CA GLU A 61 -30.57 -5.24 19.51
C GLU A 61 -31.27 -4.37 18.45
N ASN A 62 -31.37 -4.83 17.19
CA ASN A 62 -31.90 -4.08 16.05
C ASN A 62 -31.22 -2.70 15.87
N GLU A 63 -29.97 -2.60 16.29
CA GLU A 63 -29.16 -1.40 16.12
C GLU A 63 -28.37 -1.46 14.82
N MET A 64 -28.26 -0.31 14.13
CA MET A 64 -27.48 -0.16 12.92
C MET A 64 -26.74 1.18 12.96
N TYR A 65 -25.45 1.16 12.65
CA TYR A 65 -24.68 2.38 12.54
C TYR A 65 -23.84 2.37 11.25
N THR A 66 -23.88 3.50 10.53
CA THR A 66 -23.14 3.69 9.28
C THR A 66 -22.11 4.79 9.43
N GLU A 67 -20.90 4.55 8.97
CA GLU A 67 -19.81 5.51 8.92
C GLU A 67 -19.30 5.66 7.49
N VAL A 68 -18.95 6.89 7.11
CA VAL A 68 -18.31 7.23 5.84
C VAL A 68 -16.93 7.80 6.12
N VAL A 69 -15.90 7.12 5.63
CA VAL A 69 -14.50 7.54 5.88
C VAL A 69 -13.76 7.68 4.56
N ARG A 70 -12.94 8.73 4.49
CA ARG A 70 -12.04 8.95 3.35
C ARG A 70 -10.83 8.03 3.46
N ILE A 71 -10.39 7.47 2.32
CA ILE A 71 -9.17 6.67 2.24
C ILE A 71 -7.97 7.61 2.28
N PRO A 72 -7.07 7.50 3.29
CA PRO A 72 -5.89 8.34 3.38
C PRO A 72 -4.83 7.90 2.36
N GLU A 73 -4.08 8.86 1.84
CA GLU A 73 -2.89 8.58 1.03
C GLU A 73 -1.70 8.26 1.96
N VAL A 74 -1.46 6.98 2.18
CA VAL A 74 -0.33 6.52 2.97
C VAL A 74 0.63 5.69 2.12
N PRO A 75 1.94 5.73 2.38
CA PRO A 75 2.90 4.87 1.68
C PRO A 75 2.61 3.39 1.96
N VAL A 76 2.74 2.55 0.94
CA VAL A 76 2.58 1.10 1.06
C VAL A 76 3.55 0.55 2.11
N SER A 77 3.05 -0.26 3.04
CA SER A 77 3.83 -0.93 4.07
C SER A 77 3.35 -2.37 4.26
N PHE A 78 4.06 -3.32 3.66
CA PHE A 78 3.72 -4.74 3.79
C PHE A 78 3.79 -5.24 5.23
N HIS A 79 4.68 -4.67 6.04
CA HIS A 79 4.80 -5.00 7.46
C HIS A 79 3.53 -4.61 8.22
N HIS A 80 3.09 -3.35 8.13
CA HIS A 80 1.84 -2.92 8.75
C HIS A 80 0.63 -3.70 8.23
N ASN A 81 0.60 -3.99 6.92
CA ASN A 81 -0.49 -4.77 6.31
C ASN A 81 -0.56 -6.20 6.86
N SER A 82 0.59 -6.81 7.13
CA SER A 82 0.67 -8.15 7.73
C SER A 82 0.23 -8.13 9.19
N GLU A 83 0.70 -7.16 9.98
CA GLU A 83 0.34 -7.03 11.41
C GLU A 83 -1.14 -6.68 11.60
N LEU A 84 -1.68 -5.76 10.79
CA LEU A 84 -3.12 -5.46 10.81
C LEU A 84 -3.95 -6.68 10.42
N SER A 85 -3.50 -7.47 9.45
CA SER A 85 -4.16 -8.73 9.11
C SER A 85 -4.12 -9.73 10.27
N ALA A 86 -2.99 -9.86 10.97
CA ALA A 86 -2.85 -10.70 12.16
C ALA A 86 -3.77 -10.22 13.30
N LEU A 87 -3.90 -8.90 13.48
CA LEU A 87 -4.83 -8.32 14.46
C LEU A 87 -6.28 -8.74 14.19
N SER A 88 -6.72 -8.79 12.92
CA SER A 88 -8.06 -9.25 12.57
C SER A 88 -8.31 -10.72 12.95
N TRP A 89 -7.31 -11.58 12.85
CA TRP A 89 -7.38 -12.96 13.31
C TRP A 89 -7.42 -13.07 14.82
N LYS A 90 -6.60 -12.28 15.52
CA LYS A 90 -6.57 -12.26 16.98
C LYS A 90 -7.93 -11.92 17.58
N VAL A 91 -8.66 -10.98 16.98
CA VAL A 91 -10.03 -10.63 17.39
C VAL A 91 -11.00 -11.77 17.12
N TYR A 92 -10.86 -12.43 15.96
CA TYR A 92 -11.73 -13.55 15.60
C TYR A 92 -11.53 -14.76 16.51
N ASP A 93 -10.28 -15.06 16.86
CA ASP A 93 -9.91 -16.20 17.72
C ASP A 93 -10.20 -15.92 19.21
N ASN A 94 -10.38 -14.65 19.60
CA ASN A 94 -10.68 -14.25 20.98
C ASN A 94 -12.00 -13.44 21.06
N PRO A 95 -13.17 -14.11 20.90
CA PRO A 95 -14.46 -13.46 21.06
C PRO A 95 -14.59 -12.82 22.44
N GLY A 96 -14.85 -11.52 22.48
CA GLY A 96 -14.94 -10.76 23.75
C GLY A 96 -13.71 -9.94 24.09
N MET A 97 -12.73 -9.85 23.21
CA MET A 97 -11.63 -8.87 23.33
C MET A 97 -12.22 -7.46 23.52
N LYS A 98 -11.75 -6.73 24.56
CA LYS A 98 -12.23 -5.37 24.81
C LYS A 98 -11.82 -4.43 23.68
N LEU A 99 -12.72 -3.51 23.31
CA LEU A 99 -12.45 -2.55 22.23
C LEU A 99 -11.24 -1.65 22.54
N GLU A 100 -11.03 -1.32 23.82
CA GLU A 100 -9.87 -0.53 24.26
C GLU A 100 -8.54 -1.23 23.99
N ASP A 101 -8.48 -2.55 24.18
CA ASP A 101 -7.28 -3.35 23.90
C ASP A 101 -7.02 -3.44 22.41
N LEU A 102 -8.07 -3.62 21.61
CA LEU A 102 -8.00 -3.62 20.15
C LEU A 102 -7.50 -2.27 19.59
N GLU A 103 -8.06 -1.16 20.09
CA GLU A 103 -7.62 0.19 19.70
C GLU A 103 -6.17 0.46 20.10
N ARG A 104 -5.74 -0.02 21.28
CA ARG A 104 -4.35 0.11 21.73
C ARG A 104 -3.39 -0.63 20.82
N GLU A 105 -3.66 -1.90 20.50
CA GLU A 105 -2.83 -2.70 19.61
C GLU A 105 -2.79 -2.09 18.19
N TYR A 106 -3.92 -1.64 17.67
CA TYR A 106 -3.98 -0.95 16.39
C TYR A 106 -3.08 0.30 16.37
N LYS A 107 -3.19 1.15 17.41
CA LYS A 107 -2.34 2.35 17.54
C LYS A 107 -0.86 1.99 17.65
N GLU A 108 -0.54 0.92 18.37
CA GLU A 108 0.84 0.44 18.48
C GLU A 108 1.39 0.02 17.11
N ILE A 109 0.62 -0.74 16.32
CA ILE A 109 1.02 -1.18 14.98
C ILE A 109 1.28 0.02 14.06
N ILE A 110 0.36 0.98 13.98
CA ILE A 110 0.50 2.11 13.07
C ILE A 110 1.55 3.14 13.52
N SER A 111 1.89 3.18 14.81
CA SER A 111 2.93 4.07 15.37
C SER A 111 4.34 3.55 15.17
N ARG A 112 4.52 2.28 14.81
CA ARG A 112 5.85 1.69 14.59
C ARG A 112 6.63 2.45 13.53
N PRO A 113 7.90 2.76 13.79
CA PRO A 113 8.70 3.52 12.87
C PRO A 113 8.92 2.72 11.56
N ARG A 114 8.72 3.39 10.45
CA ARG A 114 9.03 2.85 9.12
C ARG A 114 10.54 2.75 8.93
N LEU A 115 10.98 1.93 7.98
CA LEU A 115 12.37 1.82 7.60
C LEU A 115 12.98 3.21 7.34
N ARG A 116 14.20 3.39 7.79
CA ARG A 116 14.95 4.63 7.53
C ARG A 116 15.05 4.85 6.02
N SER A 117 14.74 6.03 5.60
CA SER A 117 14.62 6.36 4.17
C SER A 117 15.90 6.14 3.36
N TRP A 118 17.08 6.25 3.97
CA TRP A 118 18.34 5.97 3.27
C TRP A 118 18.51 4.47 3.00
N VAL A 119 18.01 3.60 3.92
CA VAL A 119 18.01 2.15 3.72
C VAL A 119 17.11 1.80 2.54
N VAL A 120 15.92 2.40 2.47
CA VAL A 120 15.00 2.21 1.34
C VAL A 120 15.65 2.65 0.03
N ALA A 121 16.32 3.82 0.01
CA ALA A 121 17.03 4.30 -1.18
C ALA A 121 18.10 3.31 -1.64
N LEU A 122 18.87 2.76 -0.70
CA LEU A 122 19.94 1.81 -0.99
C LEU A 122 19.35 0.48 -1.54
N VAL A 123 18.32 -0.05 -0.91
CA VAL A 123 17.66 -1.30 -1.37
C VAL A 123 17.04 -1.11 -2.75
N VAL A 124 16.37 0.01 -3.01
CA VAL A 124 15.79 0.32 -4.34
C VAL A 124 16.88 0.39 -5.40
N ALA A 125 17.98 1.09 -5.13
CA ALA A 125 19.09 1.19 -6.06
C ALA A 125 19.76 -0.17 -6.33
N LEU A 126 19.92 -0.99 -5.30
CA LEU A 126 20.45 -2.36 -5.44
C LEU A 126 19.51 -3.24 -6.26
N ALA A 127 18.20 -3.18 -6.00
CA ALA A 127 17.20 -3.91 -6.75
C ALA A 127 17.23 -3.55 -8.24
N ASN A 128 17.30 -2.25 -8.59
CA ASN A 128 17.39 -1.81 -9.98
C ASN A 128 18.70 -2.27 -10.66
N ALA A 129 19.82 -2.27 -9.92
CA ALA A 129 21.07 -2.81 -10.45
C ALA A 129 20.97 -4.32 -10.73
N CYS A 130 20.32 -5.09 -9.86
CA CYS A 130 20.05 -6.50 -10.10
C CYS A 130 19.09 -6.70 -11.29
N PHE A 131 18.06 -5.87 -11.43
CA PHE A 131 17.16 -5.90 -12.58
C PHE A 131 17.89 -5.59 -13.89
N CYS A 132 18.84 -4.66 -13.88
CA CYS A 132 19.69 -4.39 -15.04
C CYS A 132 20.36 -5.68 -15.52
N TYR A 133 20.94 -6.46 -14.61
CA TYR A 133 21.56 -7.74 -14.93
C TYR A 133 20.56 -8.76 -15.48
N LEU A 134 19.39 -8.89 -14.86
CA LEU A 134 18.32 -9.80 -15.32
C LEU A 134 17.78 -9.45 -16.71
N LEU A 135 17.78 -8.17 -17.07
CA LEU A 135 17.37 -7.70 -18.41
C LEU A 135 18.46 -7.84 -19.47
N GLY A 136 19.58 -8.50 -19.17
CA GLY A 136 20.68 -8.70 -20.10
C GLY A 136 21.77 -7.62 -20.05
N GLY A 137 21.74 -6.78 -19.03
CA GLY A 137 22.85 -5.86 -18.73
C GLY A 137 24.06 -6.61 -18.17
N ASN A 138 25.22 -5.99 -18.28
CA ASN A 138 26.46 -6.55 -17.79
C ASN A 138 26.89 -5.95 -16.44
N PHE A 139 27.93 -6.52 -15.82
CA PHE A 139 28.44 -6.05 -14.55
C PHE A 139 28.96 -4.60 -14.56
N LEU A 140 29.36 -4.08 -15.72
CA LEU A 140 29.82 -2.69 -15.87
C LEU A 140 28.66 -1.69 -15.81
N SER A 141 27.46 -2.11 -16.23
CA SER A 141 26.26 -1.28 -16.22
C SER A 141 25.60 -1.21 -14.84
N MET A 142 25.76 -2.25 -14.01
CA MET A 142 25.13 -2.31 -12.67
C MET A 142 25.47 -1.13 -11.74
N PRO A 143 26.76 -0.71 -11.54
CA PRO A 143 27.08 0.41 -10.67
C PRO A 143 26.55 1.74 -11.20
N ILE A 144 26.44 1.90 -12.52
CA ILE A 144 25.87 3.10 -13.14
C ILE A 144 24.36 3.18 -12.83
N VAL A 145 23.62 2.07 -13.03
CA VAL A 145 22.22 1.98 -12.69
C VAL A 145 21.98 2.17 -11.19
N PHE A 146 22.85 1.60 -10.36
CA PHE A 146 22.78 1.80 -8.92
C PHE A 146 22.88 3.28 -8.56
N GLY A 147 23.89 3.98 -9.06
CA GLY A 147 24.10 5.42 -8.83
C GLY A 147 22.94 6.27 -9.34
N ALA A 148 22.50 6.04 -10.57
CA ALA A 148 21.37 6.74 -11.19
C ALA A 148 20.07 6.55 -10.41
N SER A 149 19.76 5.31 -10.01
CA SER A 149 18.57 5.00 -9.21
C SER A 149 18.63 5.55 -7.80
N TRP A 150 19.79 5.50 -7.15
CA TRP A 150 19.98 6.07 -5.81
C TRP A 150 19.78 7.59 -5.79
N LEU A 151 20.39 8.30 -6.75
CA LEU A 151 20.19 9.73 -6.92
C LEU A 151 18.75 10.06 -7.29
N GLY A 152 18.17 9.34 -8.24
CA GLY A 152 16.78 9.52 -8.66
C GLY A 152 15.79 9.33 -7.51
N TYR A 153 15.94 8.29 -6.69
CA TYR A 153 15.08 8.06 -5.54
C TYR A 153 15.19 9.18 -4.47
N ASN A 154 16.41 9.66 -4.19
CA ASN A 154 16.60 10.77 -3.27
C ASN A 154 16.01 12.07 -3.82
N LEU A 155 16.15 12.34 -5.13
CA LEU A 155 15.54 13.48 -5.80
C LEU A 155 14.00 13.39 -5.72
N LEU A 156 13.41 12.23 -5.97
CA LEU A 156 11.95 12.02 -5.84
C LEU A 156 11.47 12.41 -4.44
N ARG A 157 12.18 11.94 -3.41
CA ARG A 157 11.85 12.29 -2.02
C ARG A 157 11.98 13.77 -1.74
N PHE A 158 13.03 14.41 -2.27
CA PHE A 158 13.24 15.83 -2.11
C PHE A 158 12.09 16.64 -2.75
N LEU A 159 11.70 16.31 -3.98
CA LEU A 159 10.63 16.99 -4.69
C LEU A 159 9.26 16.80 -3.99
N LYS A 160 8.97 15.57 -3.53
CA LYS A 160 7.75 15.30 -2.75
C LYS A 160 7.71 16.06 -1.42
N LYS A 161 8.84 16.21 -0.74
CA LYS A 161 8.91 17.04 0.48
C LYS A 161 8.67 18.53 0.22
N ARG A 162 8.96 18.99 -0.99
CA ARG A 162 8.69 20.36 -1.44
C ARG A 162 7.22 20.58 -1.85
N GLY A 163 6.37 19.56 -1.77
CA GLY A 163 4.96 19.64 -2.14
C GLY A 163 4.72 19.64 -3.65
N MET A 164 5.70 19.21 -4.45
CA MET A 164 5.51 19.08 -5.89
C MET A 164 4.50 17.98 -6.22
N ASP A 165 3.69 18.23 -7.24
CA ASP A 165 2.78 17.24 -7.78
C ASP A 165 3.50 15.95 -8.14
N HIS A 166 2.81 14.80 -7.87
CA HIS A 166 3.39 13.49 -8.06
C HIS A 166 3.84 13.23 -9.49
N PHE A 167 3.04 13.63 -10.48
CA PHE A 167 3.35 13.39 -11.89
C PHE A 167 4.54 14.21 -12.36
N ILE A 168 4.62 15.48 -11.95
CA ILE A 168 5.76 16.35 -12.27
C ILE A 168 7.05 15.82 -11.63
N ALA A 169 6.97 15.38 -10.37
CA ALA A 169 8.12 14.79 -9.69
C ALA A 169 8.61 13.51 -10.38
N VAL A 170 7.70 12.61 -10.78
CA VAL A 170 8.03 11.38 -11.52
C VAL A 170 8.68 11.72 -12.85
N LEU A 171 8.14 12.66 -13.62
CA LEU A 171 8.67 13.06 -14.93
C LEU A 171 10.10 13.63 -14.79
N ALA A 172 10.32 14.55 -13.86
CA ALA A 172 11.62 15.14 -13.61
C ALA A 172 12.67 14.09 -13.18
N VAL A 173 12.28 13.19 -12.29
CA VAL A 173 13.18 12.15 -11.78
C VAL A 173 13.47 11.09 -12.84
N SER A 174 12.49 10.69 -13.66
CA SER A 174 12.72 9.77 -14.78
C SER A 174 13.72 10.35 -15.76
N PHE A 175 13.56 11.63 -16.09
CA PHE A 175 14.51 12.32 -16.96
C PHE A 175 15.93 12.33 -16.40
N VAL A 176 16.09 12.73 -15.12
CA VAL A 176 17.40 12.77 -14.46
C VAL A 176 18.02 11.38 -14.34
N SER A 177 17.25 10.37 -13.95
CA SER A 177 17.75 8.99 -13.81
C SER A 177 18.18 8.43 -15.14
N SER A 178 17.42 8.65 -16.22
CA SER A 178 17.76 8.20 -17.57
C SER A 178 19.00 8.93 -18.11
N ALA A 179 19.10 10.25 -17.88
CA ALA A 179 20.26 11.04 -18.26
C ALA A 179 21.55 10.58 -17.55
N LEU A 180 21.44 10.25 -16.26
CA LEU A 180 22.59 9.69 -15.52
C LEU A 180 22.96 8.29 -16.00
N ALA A 181 21.97 7.44 -16.27
CA ALA A 181 22.21 6.09 -16.76
C ALA A 181 22.77 6.06 -18.19
N SER A 182 22.45 7.06 -19.02
CA SER A 182 23.00 7.20 -20.38
C SER A 182 24.54 7.43 -20.38
N LEU A 183 25.12 7.85 -19.27
CA LEU A 183 26.59 7.92 -19.13
C LEU A 183 27.25 6.54 -19.30
N ALA A 184 26.50 5.45 -19.24
CA ALA A 184 26.95 4.10 -19.59
C ALA A 184 27.52 4.02 -21.02
N VAL A 185 27.11 4.90 -21.95
CA VAL A 185 27.63 4.99 -23.33
C VAL A 185 29.14 5.28 -23.33
N PHE A 186 29.63 6.03 -22.36
CA PHE A 186 31.06 6.38 -22.26
C PHE A 186 31.92 5.29 -21.62
N VAL A 187 31.30 4.21 -21.11
CA VAL A 187 32.00 3.09 -20.48
C VAL A 187 32.14 1.96 -21.53
N PRO A 188 33.35 1.66 -22.04
CA PRO A 188 33.55 0.59 -23.01
C PRO A 188 33.04 -0.75 -22.47
N GLY A 189 32.17 -1.39 -23.25
CA GLY A 189 31.58 -2.68 -22.88
C GLY A 189 30.34 -2.61 -21.96
N ALA A 190 29.90 -1.43 -21.50
CA ALA A 190 28.64 -1.31 -20.80
C ALA A 190 27.42 -1.38 -21.75
N THR A 191 26.32 -1.98 -21.30
CA THR A 191 25.05 -2.05 -22.02
C THR A 191 24.18 -0.84 -21.70
N ALA A 192 24.42 0.28 -22.40
CA ALA A 192 23.78 1.56 -22.10
C ALA A 192 22.25 1.52 -22.25
N GLU A 193 21.72 0.85 -23.25
CA GLU A 193 20.27 0.72 -23.48
C GLU A 193 19.57 0.06 -22.32
N VAL A 194 20.13 -1.03 -21.80
CA VAL A 194 19.60 -1.75 -20.65
C VAL A 194 19.75 -0.92 -19.37
N ALA A 195 20.86 -0.20 -19.22
CA ALA A 195 21.09 0.68 -18.08
C ALA A 195 20.04 1.80 -17.99
N VAL A 196 19.71 2.45 -19.12
CA VAL A 196 18.69 3.49 -19.18
C VAL A 196 17.32 2.92 -18.81
N ALA A 197 16.94 1.79 -19.43
CA ALA A 197 15.65 1.14 -19.12
C ALA A 197 15.54 0.72 -17.64
N ALA A 198 16.59 0.13 -17.07
CA ALA A 198 16.58 -0.33 -15.68
C ALA A 198 16.58 0.82 -14.68
N SER A 199 17.18 1.97 -15.01
CA SER A 199 17.33 3.10 -14.06
C SER A 199 16.01 3.71 -13.60
N VAL A 200 14.91 3.57 -14.36
CA VAL A 200 13.58 4.12 -14.08
C VAL A 200 12.58 3.10 -13.55
N LEU A 201 12.95 1.83 -13.44
CA LEU A 201 12.03 0.76 -13.02
C LEU A 201 11.38 1.02 -11.64
N PHE A 202 12.09 1.67 -10.71
CA PHE A 202 11.54 1.98 -9.40
C PHE A 202 10.37 2.98 -9.43
N MET A 203 10.13 3.64 -10.55
CA MET A 203 9.00 4.54 -10.77
C MET A 203 7.72 3.80 -11.14
N ILE A 204 7.82 2.55 -11.62
CA ILE A 204 6.65 1.79 -12.05
C ILE A 204 5.83 1.40 -10.81
N PRO A 205 4.57 1.86 -10.71
CA PRO A 205 3.73 1.57 -9.56
C PRO A 205 3.14 0.15 -9.64
N GLY A 206 3.99 -0.88 -9.45
CA GLY A 206 3.63 -2.28 -9.63
C GLY A 206 2.44 -2.72 -8.76
N VAL A 207 2.40 -2.32 -7.50
CA VAL A 207 1.28 -2.66 -6.59
C VAL A 207 -0.04 -2.04 -7.07
N PRO A 208 -0.15 -0.72 -7.33
CA PRO A 208 -1.37 -0.13 -7.90
C PRO A 208 -1.78 -0.73 -9.25
N MET A 209 -0.83 -1.09 -10.11
CA MET A 209 -1.14 -1.72 -11.39
C MET A 209 -1.76 -3.11 -11.21
N ILE A 210 -1.20 -3.94 -10.34
CA ILE A 210 -1.73 -5.27 -10.04
C ILE A 210 -3.10 -5.16 -9.37
N THR A 211 -3.27 -4.27 -8.38
CA THR A 211 -4.56 -4.07 -7.71
C THR A 211 -5.61 -3.55 -8.68
N GLY A 212 -5.26 -2.63 -9.57
CA GLY A 212 -6.16 -2.10 -10.60
C GLY A 212 -6.66 -3.16 -11.60
N VAL A 213 -5.87 -4.21 -11.85
CA VAL A 213 -6.29 -5.34 -12.72
C VAL A 213 -7.14 -6.36 -11.97
N ILE A 214 -6.84 -6.61 -10.69
CA ILE A 214 -7.51 -7.66 -9.91
C ILE A 214 -8.83 -7.15 -9.28
N ASP A 215 -8.88 -5.92 -8.78
CA ASP A 215 -10.05 -5.38 -8.09
C ASP A 215 -11.32 -5.27 -8.94
N PRO A 216 -11.30 -4.87 -10.22
CA PRO A 216 -12.50 -4.89 -11.08
C PRO A 216 -13.11 -6.28 -11.25
N ARG A 217 -12.32 -7.34 -11.22
CA ARG A 217 -12.81 -8.72 -11.29
C ARG A 217 -13.52 -9.17 -10.02
N ASN A 218 -13.15 -8.60 -8.86
CA ASN A 218 -13.74 -8.92 -7.56
C ASN A 218 -14.90 -7.97 -7.18
N GLN A 219 -15.10 -6.88 -7.91
CA GLN A 219 -16.29 -6.01 -7.82
C GLN A 219 -17.46 -6.55 -8.64
N THR A 220 -17.61 -7.86 -8.74
CA THR A 220 -18.86 -8.46 -9.18
C THR A 220 -19.92 -8.04 -8.19
N PHE A 221 -20.81 -7.14 -8.62
CA PHE A 221 -21.95 -6.65 -7.85
C PHE A 221 -22.68 -7.85 -7.23
N PRO A 222 -22.87 -7.89 -5.89
CA PRO A 222 -23.57 -9.01 -5.25
C PRO A 222 -25.07 -9.09 -5.59
N GLY A 223 -25.52 -8.35 -6.59
CA GLY A 223 -26.92 -8.24 -6.99
C GLY A 223 -27.29 -8.93 -8.32
N LEU A 224 -26.35 -9.54 -9.06
CA LEU A 224 -26.63 -10.10 -10.39
C LEU A 224 -26.57 -11.63 -10.47
N THR A 225 -26.39 -12.33 -9.34
CA THR A 225 -26.39 -13.81 -9.31
C THR A 225 -27.43 -14.39 -8.35
N ALA A 226 -28.58 -13.74 -8.18
CA ALA A 226 -29.72 -14.31 -7.47
C ALA A 226 -30.97 -14.20 -8.38
N SER A 227 -31.05 -15.07 -9.36
CA SER A 227 -32.31 -15.51 -9.99
C SER A 227 -32.24 -17.01 -10.27
#